data_b09644b4d91181cf5eaad5e5b052bb6f
#
_entry.id   b09644b4d91181cf5eaad5e5b052bb6f
#
_cell.length_a   1.000
_cell.length_b   1.000
_cell.length_c   1.000
_cell.angle_alpha   90.00
_cell.angle_beta   90.00
_cell.angle_gamma   90.00
#
_symmetry.space_group_name_H-M   'P 1'
#
loop_
_entity.id
_entity.type
_entity.pdbx_description
1 polymer ?
#
loop_
_entity_poly.entity_id
_entity_poly.type
_entity_poly.pdbx_seq_one_letter_code
_entity_poly.pdbx_strand_id
1 'polypeptide(L)'
;MPLYIDDHDGVAVLKLDRPPVNAMDLATLDELTAALEQAAAAKALVLTGEGKIFSAGADLQAVLNADADYITAAIDALTKCFRTLFTCPRPVVAAINGHALAGGCVLSCGCDYRVLAAGARIGAIEHQAGVPFPAWALELVRFGINNEHVSEVILFGRAYDATTALDMGIVDEVTNGDVLSRSLEVAHELAAIPARSFSLTKKGLRQATVEAADRLSSQIDDEVKRAWCSEEVLSAVRRQLAALRS
;
A
#
# COMPACT_ATOMS: atom_id res chain seq x y z
N MET A 1 15.83 11.07 5.43
CA MET A 1 15.28 9.71 5.51
C MET A 1 13.78 9.83 5.41
N PRO A 2 13.15 9.30 4.38
CA PRO A 2 11.70 9.42 4.17
C PRO A 2 10.86 8.46 5.02
N LEU A 3 11.48 7.74 5.95
CA LEU A 3 10.81 6.82 6.86
C LEU A 3 11.29 7.04 8.29
N TYR A 4 10.34 7.19 9.20
CA TYR A 4 10.60 7.30 10.64
C TYR A 4 10.09 6.06 11.36
N ILE A 5 10.87 5.54 12.32
CA ILE A 5 10.49 4.39 13.15
C ILE A 5 10.43 4.83 14.60
N ASP A 6 9.29 4.62 15.25
CA ASP A 6 9.08 4.87 16.68
C ASP A 6 8.60 3.59 17.37
N ASP A 7 8.89 3.42 18.67
CA ASP A 7 8.46 2.25 19.45
C ASP A 7 7.42 2.67 20.50
N HIS A 8 6.28 2.02 20.46
CA HIS A 8 5.17 2.20 21.40
C HIS A 8 4.91 0.88 22.13
N ASP A 9 5.60 0.65 23.24
CA ASP A 9 5.44 -0.54 24.09
C ASP A 9 5.63 -1.87 23.34
N GLY A 10 6.57 -1.88 22.40
CA GLY A 10 6.89 -3.02 21.55
C GLY A 10 6.08 -3.09 20.25
N VAL A 11 5.27 -2.09 19.94
CA VAL A 11 4.67 -1.87 18.61
C VAL A 11 5.52 -0.87 17.84
N ALA A 12 6.08 -1.28 16.70
CA ALA A 12 6.85 -0.40 15.85
C ALA A 12 5.92 0.43 14.95
N VAL A 13 6.02 1.76 15.02
CA VAL A 13 5.32 2.67 14.10
C VAL A 13 6.25 3.06 12.97
N LEU A 14 5.89 2.66 11.76
CA LEU A 14 6.57 3.02 10.51
C LEU A 14 5.83 4.21 9.88
N LYS A 15 6.46 5.37 9.83
CA LYS A 15 5.86 6.58 9.30
C LYS A 15 6.52 6.99 7.99
N LEU A 16 5.75 7.02 6.91
CA LEU A 16 6.15 7.61 5.64
C LEU A 16 6.22 9.14 5.81
N ASP A 17 7.41 9.72 5.66
CA ASP A 17 7.66 11.15 5.78
C ASP A 17 8.34 11.67 4.50
N ARG A 18 7.54 11.77 3.43
CA ARG A 18 7.98 12.29 2.14
C ARG A 18 6.98 13.33 1.61
N PRO A 19 7.06 14.55 2.12
CA PRO A 19 6.15 15.62 1.71
C PRO A 19 6.26 15.92 0.21
N PRO A 20 5.19 16.41 -0.43
CA PRO A 20 3.92 16.78 0.21
C PRO A 20 2.91 15.63 0.33
N VAL A 21 3.11 14.47 -0.34
CA VAL A 21 2.05 13.45 -0.53
C VAL A 21 2.50 12.02 -0.21
N ASN A 22 3.65 11.85 0.41
CA ASN A 22 4.21 10.55 0.75
C ASN A 22 4.24 9.60 -0.45
N ALA A 23 4.67 10.15 -1.62
CA ALA A 23 4.85 9.36 -2.83
C ALA A 23 6.07 8.44 -2.69
N MET A 24 5.95 7.24 -3.25
CA MET A 24 6.96 6.17 -3.14
C MET A 24 7.80 6.13 -4.43
N ASP A 25 9.03 6.62 -4.37
CA ASP A 25 10.07 6.38 -5.37
C ASP A 25 10.88 5.14 -5.02
N LEU A 26 11.86 4.78 -5.87
CA LEU A 26 12.72 3.62 -5.66
C LEU A 26 13.40 3.63 -4.28
N ALA A 27 13.97 4.77 -3.87
CA ALA A 27 14.65 4.89 -2.59
C ALA A 27 13.69 4.70 -1.40
N THR A 28 12.49 5.28 -1.47
CA THR A 28 11.45 5.13 -0.45
C THR A 28 10.98 3.68 -0.34
N LEU A 29 10.82 2.98 -1.47
CA LEU A 29 10.41 1.57 -1.49
C LEU A 29 11.47 0.66 -0.88
N ASP A 30 12.75 0.90 -1.17
CA ASP A 30 13.87 0.15 -0.58
C ASP A 30 13.97 0.39 0.93
N GLU A 31 13.85 1.65 1.37
CA GLU A 31 13.85 2.00 2.79
C GLU A 31 12.65 1.39 3.54
N LEU A 32 11.45 1.45 2.97
CA LEU A 32 10.25 0.85 3.56
C LEU A 32 10.40 -0.67 3.67
N THR A 33 10.94 -1.31 2.64
CA THR A 33 11.20 -2.75 2.64
C THR A 33 12.17 -3.13 3.76
N ALA A 34 13.29 -2.43 3.88
CA ALA A 34 14.29 -2.68 4.92
C ALA A 34 13.70 -2.44 6.33
N ALA A 35 12.88 -1.39 6.49
CA ALA A 35 12.22 -1.09 7.75
C ALA A 35 11.19 -2.15 8.15
N LEU A 36 10.42 -2.69 7.20
CA LEU A 36 9.48 -3.80 7.44
C LEU A 36 10.22 -5.06 7.88
N GLU A 37 11.35 -5.39 7.24
CA GLU A 37 12.19 -6.52 7.61
C GLU A 37 12.77 -6.34 9.03
N GLN A 38 13.26 -5.15 9.36
CA GLN A 38 13.80 -4.83 10.68
C GLN A 38 12.70 -4.82 11.76
N ALA A 39 11.56 -4.21 11.49
CA ALA A 39 10.45 -4.10 12.41
C ALA A 39 9.73 -5.44 12.66
N ALA A 40 9.98 -6.48 11.86
CA ALA A 40 9.47 -7.83 12.12
C ALA A 40 9.97 -8.44 13.45
N ALA A 41 10.96 -7.83 14.11
CA ALA A 41 11.37 -8.16 15.48
C ALA A 41 10.40 -7.63 16.55
N ALA A 42 9.61 -6.59 16.26
CA ALA A 42 8.60 -6.03 17.17
C ALA A 42 7.44 -7.01 17.40
N LYS A 43 6.57 -6.70 18.35
CA LYS A 43 5.35 -7.51 18.62
C LYS A 43 4.29 -7.31 17.53
N ALA A 44 4.13 -6.08 17.05
CA ALA A 44 3.26 -5.69 15.96
C ALA A 44 3.82 -4.42 15.28
N LEU A 45 3.28 -4.07 14.11
CA LEU A 45 3.63 -2.89 13.34
C LEU A 45 2.39 -2.03 13.09
N VAL A 46 2.58 -0.71 13.09
CA VAL A 46 1.62 0.27 12.57
C VAL A 46 2.27 1.02 11.43
N LEU A 47 1.63 1.09 10.28
CA LEU A 47 2.07 1.87 9.13
C LEU A 47 1.20 3.12 8.99
N THR A 48 1.82 4.30 8.90
CA THR A 48 1.11 5.58 8.77
C THR A 48 1.86 6.55 7.86
N GLY A 49 1.27 7.69 7.56
CA GLY A 49 1.90 8.78 6.82
C GLY A 49 2.09 10.04 7.69
N GLU A 50 3.10 10.83 7.41
CA GLU A 50 3.23 12.17 8.01
C GLU A 50 2.28 13.14 7.32
N GLY A 51 1.75 14.12 8.10
CA GLY A 51 0.87 15.17 7.59
C GLY A 51 -0.57 14.68 7.31
N LYS A 52 -1.13 15.13 6.18
CA LYS A 52 -2.56 14.95 5.84
C LYS A 52 -2.82 13.86 4.80
N ILE A 53 -1.80 13.18 4.34
CA ILE A 53 -1.86 12.14 3.30
C ILE A 53 -1.16 10.90 3.84
N PHE A 54 -1.82 9.75 3.75
CA PHE A 54 -1.17 8.47 4.03
C PHE A 54 -0.11 8.17 2.97
N SER A 55 -0.54 8.04 1.70
CA SER A 55 0.34 7.96 0.54
C SER A 55 -0.45 8.18 -0.75
N ALA A 56 0.13 8.88 -1.71
CA ALA A 56 -0.40 9.01 -3.07
C ALA A 56 0.08 7.90 -4.03
N GLY A 57 0.80 6.90 -3.53
CA GLY A 57 1.32 5.79 -4.34
C GLY A 57 2.67 6.08 -4.99
N ALA A 58 2.92 5.48 -6.15
CA ALA A 58 4.19 5.64 -6.87
C ALA A 58 4.48 7.11 -7.25
N ASP A 59 5.75 7.51 -7.15
CA ASP A 59 6.18 8.85 -7.56
C ASP A 59 6.20 8.97 -9.10
N LEU A 60 5.05 9.37 -9.66
CA LEU A 60 4.88 9.55 -11.11
C LEU A 60 5.78 10.66 -11.67
N GLN A 61 6.20 11.64 -10.86
CA GLN A 61 7.15 12.66 -11.30
C GLN A 61 8.56 12.07 -11.46
N ALA A 62 8.96 11.18 -10.56
CA ALA A 62 10.21 10.43 -10.70
C ALA A 62 10.19 9.54 -11.95
N VAL A 63 9.06 8.85 -12.21
CA VAL A 63 8.85 8.02 -13.42
C VAL A 63 9.03 8.84 -14.70
N LEU A 64 8.45 10.05 -14.78
CA LEU A 64 8.56 10.89 -15.99
C LEU A 64 9.97 11.41 -16.27
N ASN A 65 10.81 11.50 -15.26
CA ASN A 65 12.17 12.02 -15.35
C ASN A 65 13.23 10.91 -15.48
N ALA A 66 12.81 9.66 -15.47
CA ALA A 66 13.68 8.49 -15.43
C ALA A 66 13.81 7.80 -16.79
N ASP A 67 14.82 6.94 -16.88
CA ASP A 67 14.97 5.97 -17.96
C ASP A 67 14.21 4.66 -17.69
N ALA A 68 14.22 3.77 -18.67
CA ALA A 68 13.53 2.48 -18.57
C ALA A 68 14.11 1.57 -17.49
N ASP A 69 15.40 1.67 -17.21
CA ASP A 69 16.07 0.86 -16.19
C ASP A 69 15.60 1.26 -14.79
N TYR A 70 15.49 2.57 -14.51
CA TYR A 70 14.94 3.07 -13.26
C TYR A 70 13.47 2.66 -13.08
N ILE A 71 12.64 2.82 -14.13
CA ILE A 71 11.21 2.46 -14.07
C ILE A 71 11.06 0.97 -13.75
N THR A 72 11.83 0.12 -14.42
CA THR A 72 11.85 -1.32 -14.17
C THR A 72 12.26 -1.63 -12.73
N ALA A 73 13.35 -1.03 -12.24
CA ALA A 73 13.81 -1.20 -10.87
C ALA A 73 12.77 -0.72 -9.83
N ALA A 74 12.07 0.39 -10.10
CA ALA A 74 11.02 0.89 -9.21
C ALA A 74 9.81 -0.06 -9.11
N ILE A 75 9.40 -0.70 -10.22
CA ILE A 75 8.34 -1.71 -10.22
C ILE A 75 8.78 -2.97 -9.48
N ASP A 76 10.03 -3.40 -9.63
CA ASP A 76 10.59 -4.53 -8.89
C ASP A 76 10.67 -4.24 -7.38
N ALA A 77 11.09 -3.03 -7.00
CA ALA A 77 11.13 -2.59 -5.61
C ALA A 77 9.72 -2.50 -5.01
N LEU A 78 8.73 -2.02 -5.77
CA LEU A 78 7.32 -1.98 -5.36
C LEU A 78 6.77 -3.38 -5.11
N THR A 79 7.03 -4.31 -6.04
CA THR A 79 6.67 -5.73 -5.91
C THR A 79 7.31 -6.35 -4.66
N LYS A 80 8.59 -6.12 -4.44
CA LYS A 80 9.33 -6.59 -3.26
C LYS A 80 8.74 -6.01 -1.97
N CYS A 81 8.47 -4.72 -1.93
CA CYS A 81 7.89 -4.04 -0.77
C CYS A 81 6.52 -4.61 -0.42
N PHE A 82 5.62 -4.75 -1.38
CA PHE A 82 4.29 -5.33 -1.19
C PHE A 82 4.37 -6.77 -0.71
N ARG A 83 5.24 -7.58 -1.29
CA ARG A 83 5.48 -8.96 -0.85
C ARG A 83 5.98 -9.01 0.58
N THR A 84 6.98 -8.20 0.94
CA THR A 84 7.57 -8.15 2.29
C THR A 84 6.51 -7.75 3.33
N LEU A 85 5.70 -6.72 3.05
CA LEU A 85 4.59 -6.30 3.90
C LEU A 85 3.58 -7.44 4.09
N PHE A 86 3.12 -8.03 3.00
CA PHE A 86 2.08 -9.05 3.02
C PHE A 86 2.53 -10.34 3.72
N THR A 87 3.79 -10.70 3.59
CA THR A 87 4.35 -11.91 4.23
C THR A 87 4.96 -11.66 5.60
N CYS A 88 4.91 -10.42 6.12
CA CYS A 88 5.40 -10.09 7.46
C CYS A 88 4.75 -11.01 8.51
N PRO A 89 5.54 -11.71 9.37
CA PRO A 89 4.99 -12.68 10.31
C PRO A 89 4.30 -12.05 11.52
N ARG A 90 4.35 -10.73 11.63
CA ARG A 90 3.73 -9.95 12.73
C ARG A 90 2.43 -9.30 12.27
N PRO A 91 1.55 -8.94 13.21
CA PRO A 91 0.42 -8.06 12.90
C PRO A 91 0.91 -6.74 12.31
N VAL A 92 0.27 -6.30 11.22
CA VAL A 92 0.51 -4.99 10.60
C VAL A 92 -0.82 -4.26 10.47
N VAL A 93 -0.93 -3.09 11.09
CA VAL A 93 -2.13 -2.25 11.04
C VAL A 93 -1.84 -1.01 10.22
N ALA A 94 -2.69 -0.67 9.27
CA ALA A 94 -2.63 0.59 8.54
C ALA A 94 -3.40 1.66 9.31
N ALA A 95 -2.68 2.67 9.82
CA ALA A 95 -3.23 3.90 10.39
C ALA A 95 -3.35 4.94 9.26
N ILE A 96 -4.48 4.91 8.53
CA ILE A 96 -4.69 5.73 7.34
C ILE A 96 -5.14 7.12 7.76
N ASN A 97 -4.16 7.96 8.12
CA ASN A 97 -4.34 9.31 8.69
C ASN A 97 -4.87 10.34 7.70
N GLY A 98 -4.89 10.03 6.41
CA GLY A 98 -5.32 10.90 5.33
C GLY A 98 -5.55 10.10 4.05
N HIS A 99 -5.58 10.78 2.90
CA HIS A 99 -5.85 10.10 1.63
C HIS A 99 -4.85 8.97 1.34
N ALA A 100 -5.36 7.80 0.93
CA ALA A 100 -4.59 6.64 0.50
C ALA A 100 -4.96 6.30 -0.95
N LEU A 101 -4.15 6.74 -1.91
CA LEU A 101 -4.48 6.66 -3.32
C LEU A 101 -3.47 5.79 -4.08
N ALA A 102 -3.93 5.14 -5.12
CA ALA A 102 -3.10 4.26 -5.96
C ALA A 102 -2.29 3.27 -5.10
N GLY A 103 -0.96 3.19 -5.29
CA GLY A 103 -0.09 2.33 -4.48
C GLY A 103 -0.22 2.52 -2.96
N GLY A 104 -0.73 3.67 -2.48
CA GLY A 104 -1.05 3.89 -1.05
C GLY A 104 -2.26 3.07 -0.60
N CYS A 105 -3.29 2.96 -1.44
CA CYS A 105 -4.42 2.05 -1.22
C CYS A 105 -3.93 0.59 -1.25
N VAL A 106 -3.14 0.21 -2.25
CA VAL A 106 -2.57 -1.15 -2.38
C VAL A 106 -1.73 -1.52 -1.16
N LEU A 107 -0.89 -0.60 -0.68
CA LEU A 107 -0.08 -0.78 0.53
C LEU A 107 -0.97 -1.08 1.75
N SER A 108 -2.07 -0.34 1.92
CA SER A 108 -3.02 -0.59 3.00
C SER A 108 -3.72 -1.94 2.88
N CYS A 109 -4.06 -2.40 1.66
CA CYS A 109 -4.63 -3.72 1.42
C CYS A 109 -3.67 -4.88 1.81
N GLY A 110 -2.37 -4.63 1.86
CA GLY A 110 -1.37 -5.59 2.34
C GLY A 110 -1.33 -5.75 3.86
N CYS A 111 -1.94 -4.84 4.63
CA CYS A 111 -2.00 -4.89 6.09
C CYS A 111 -3.03 -5.90 6.59
N ASP A 112 -3.00 -6.21 7.90
CA ASP A 112 -3.94 -7.13 8.53
C ASP A 112 -5.22 -6.42 8.99
N TYR A 113 -5.13 -5.12 9.28
CA TYR A 113 -6.25 -4.27 9.67
C TYR A 113 -6.02 -2.83 9.19
N ARG A 114 -7.09 -2.12 8.84
CA ARG A 114 -7.06 -0.78 8.23
C ARG A 114 -8.02 0.14 8.96
N VAL A 115 -7.48 1.15 9.63
CA VAL A 115 -8.27 2.22 10.28
C VAL A 115 -8.13 3.48 9.43
N LEU A 116 -9.24 4.02 8.94
CA LEU A 116 -9.29 5.19 8.06
C LEU A 116 -9.81 6.42 8.82
N ALA A 117 -9.17 7.57 8.64
CA ALA A 117 -9.72 8.85 9.07
C ALA A 117 -11.01 9.19 8.31
N ALA A 118 -12.07 9.60 9.02
CA ALA A 118 -13.40 9.84 8.43
C ALA A 118 -13.41 10.87 7.28
N GLY A 119 -12.50 11.85 7.28
CA GLY A 119 -12.36 12.83 6.20
C GLY A 119 -11.49 12.41 5.03
N ALA A 120 -10.91 11.20 5.07
CA ALA A 120 -10.00 10.71 4.04
C ALA A 120 -10.73 10.03 2.87
N ARG A 121 -10.02 9.89 1.76
CA ARG A 121 -10.45 9.10 0.59
C ARG A 121 -9.43 8.02 0.31
N ILE A 122 -9.90 6.87 -0.16
CA ILE A 122 -9.07 5.72 -0.48
C ILE A 122 -9.50 5.10 -1.81
N GLY A 123 -8.55 4.60 -2.60
CA GLY A 123 -8.85 3.89 -3.85
C GLY A 123 -7.63 3.58 -4.69
N ALA A 124 -7.71 2.49 -5.44
CA ALA A 124 -6.73 2.03 -6.40
C ALA A 124 -6.95 2.76 -7.75
N ILE A 125 -6.41 3.97 -7.87
CA ILE A 125 -6.73 4.93 -8.95
C ILE A 125 -5.71 4.89 -10.12
N GLU A 126 -4.93 3.86 -10.25
CA GLU A 126 -3.86 3.70 -11.25
C GLU A 126 -4.35 3.94 -12.68
N HIS A 127 -5.54 3.46 -13.02
CA HIS A 127 -6.13 3.64 -14.35
C HIS A 127 -6.43 5.11 -14.69
N GLN A 128 -6.58 6.02 -13.72
CA GLN A 128 -6.69 7.45 -13.98
C GLN A 128 -5.38 8.02 -14.56
N ALA A 129 -4.24 7.47 -14.16
CA ALA A 129 -2.94 7.81 -14.72
C ALA A 129 -2.58 6.95 -15.94
N GLY A 130 -3.44 5.99 -16.32
CA GLY A 130 -3.23 5.08 -17.45
C GLY A 130 -2.13 4.04 -17.21
N VAL A 131 -1.77 3.78 -15.95
CA VAL A 131 -0.72 2.81 -15.62
C VAL A 131 -1.33 1.44 -15.27
N PRO A 132 -0.75 0.33 -15.80
CA PRO A 132 -1.20 -1.02 -15.45
C PRO A 132 -0.67 -1.44 -14.07
N PHE A 133 -1.43 -2.34 -13.44
CA PHE A 133 -1.06 -2.90 -12.14
C PHE A 133 -0.03 -4.03 -12.28
N PRO A 134 1.08 -4.01 -11.51
CA PRO A 134 1.88 -5.21 -11.29
C PRO A 134 1.07 -6.31 -10.59
N ALA A 135 1.45 -7.56 -10.80
CA ALA A 135 0.70 -8.72 -10.29
C ALA A 135 0.48 -8.68 -8.77
N TRP A 136 1.52 -8.36 -8.00
CA TRP A 136 1.41 -8.25 -6.54
C TRP A 136 0.43 -7.16 -6.11
N ALA A 137 0.38 -6.03 -6.81
CA ALA A 137 -0.59 -4.97 -6.53
C ALA A 137 -2.03 -5.46 -6.75
N LEU A 138 -2.29 -6.17 -7.86
CA LEU A 138 -3.60 -6.76 -8.14
C LEU A 138 -4.04 -7.75 -7.06
N GLU A 139 -3.15 -8.66 -6.67
CA GLU A 139 -3.49 -9.71 -5.71
C GLU A 139 -3.67 -9.16 -4.28
N LEU A 140 -2.95 -8.09 -3.91
CA LEU A 140 -3.19 -7.40 -2.63
C LEU A 140 -4.58 -6.75 -2.60
N VAL A 141 -4.98 -6.06 -3.68
CA VAL A 141 -6.32 -5.47 -3.78
C VAL A 141 -7.40 -6.56 -3.74
N ARG A 142 -7.21 -7.68 -4.45
CA ARG A 142 -8.13 -8.83 -4.40
C ARG A 142 -8.28 -9.42 -3.00
N PHE A 143 -7.20 -9.52 -2.26
CA PHE A 143 -7.22 -10.03 -0.90
C PHE A 143 -7.85 -9.04 0.09
N GLY A 144 -7.56 -7.75 -0.08
CA GLY A 144 -7.90 -6.71 0.89
C GLY A 144 -9.31 -6.13 0.75
N ILE A 145 -10.06 -6.45 -0.31
CA ILE A 145 -11.38 -5.84 -0.61
C ILE A 145 -12.42 -6.95 -0.78
N ASN A 146 -13.68 -6.67 -0.45
CA ASN A 146 -14.77 -7.60 -0.69
C ASN A 146 -14.85 -7.99 -2.18
N ASN A 147 -14.90 -9.30 -2.46
CA ASN A 147 -14.79 -9.85 -3.82
C ASN A 147 -15.79 -9.23 -4.83
N GLU A 148 -16.98 -8.86 -4.38
CA GLU A 148 -18.01 -8.26 -5.22
C GLU A 148 -17.63 -6.86 -5.74
N HIS A 149 -16.71 -6.14 -5.07
CA HIS A 149 -16.28 -4.78 -5.40
C HIS A 149 -14.92 -4.70 -6.08
N VAL A 150 -14.13 -5.77 -6.09
CA VAL A 150 -12.76 -5.77 -6.63
C VAL A 150 -12.69 -5.25 -8.07
N SER A 151 -13.58 -5.75 -8.94
CA SER A 151 -13.59 -5.32 -10.35
C SER A 151 -13.96 -3.85 -10.50
N GLU A 152 -14.90 -3.35 -9.70
CA GLU A 152 -15.26 -1.94 -9.71
C GLU A 152 -14.07 -1.08 -9.27
N VAL A 153 -13.46 -1.42 -8.13
CA VAL A 153 -12.34 -0.62 -7.58
C VAL A 153 -11.16 -0.56 -8.54
N ILE A 154 -10.77 -1.70 -9.13
CA ILE A 154 -9.61 -1.76 -10.02
C ILE A 154 -9.92 -1.13 -11.39
N LEU A 155 -11.00 -1.56 -12.05
CA LEU A 155 -11.23 -1.20 -13.45
C LEU A 155 -11.69 0.25 -13.63
N PHE A 156 -12.46 0.80 -12.68
CA PHE A 156 -12.89 2.21 -12.74
C PHE A 156 -11.87 3.17 -12.12
N GLY A 157 -10.97 2.69 -11.26
CA GLY A 157 -9.92 3.50 -10.66
C GLY A 157 -10.48 4.70 -9.89
N ARG A 158 -11.51 4.51 -9.07
CA ARG A 158 -12.15 5.58 -8.30
C ARG A 158 -11.56 5.69 -6.90
N ALA A 159 -11.64 6.90 -6.33
CA ALA A 159 -11.40 7.12 -4.91
C ALA A 159 -12.74 7.28 -4.19
N TYR A 160 -12.93 6.53 -3.13
CA TYR A 160 -14.15 6.46 -2.32
C TYR A 160 -13.99 7.26 -1.03
N ASP A 161 -15.08 7.81 -0.53
CA ASP A 161 -15.14 8.38 0.83
C ASP A 161 -15.10 7.27 1.89
N ALA A 162 -14.93 7.67 3.15
CA ALA A 162 -14.72 6.73 4.25
C ALA A 162 -15.94 5.80 4.46
N THR A 163 -17.17 6.30 4.31
CA THR A 163 -18.40 5.50 4.48
C THR A 163 -18.49 4.44 3.39
N THR A 164 -18.35 4.84 2.14
CA THR A 164 -18.36 3.92 1.00
C THR A 164 -17.22 2.90 1.09
N ALA A 165 -16.03 3.34 1.51
CA ALA A 165 -14.87 2.45 1.66
C ALA A 165 -15.10 1.37 2.73
N LEU A 166 -15.78 1.70 3.82
CA LEU A 166 -16.17 0.75 4.87
C LEU A 166 -17.20 -0.25 4.34
N ASP A 167 -18.25 0.23 3.68
CA ASP A 167 -19.32 -0.61 3.11
C ASP A 167 -18.78 -1.60 2.06
N MET A 168 -17.82 -1.17 1.26
CA MET A 168 -17.15 -2.00 0.24
C MET A 168 -16.06 -2.92 0.82
N GLY A 169 -15.74 -2.81 2.11
CA GLY A 169 -14.67 -3.58 2.75
C GLY A 169 -13.26 -3.20 2.28
N ILE A 170 -13.09 -1.98 1.77
CA ILE A 170 -11.75 -1.44 1.43
C ILE A 170 -10.99 -1.13 2.73
N VAL A 171 -11.70 -0.78 3.80
CA VAL A 171 -11.16 -0.58 5.15
C VAL A 171 -12.00 -1.34 6.17
N ASP A 172 -11.41 -1.61 7.33
CA ASP A 172 -12.06 -2.40 8.38
C ASP A 172 -12.74 -1.51 9.42
N GLU A 173 -12.25 -0.26 9.58
CA GLU A 173 -12.79 0.70 10.54
C GLU A 173 -12.62 2.14 10.03
N VAL A 174 -13.56 3.00 10.41
CA VAL A 174 -13.49 4.46 10.21
C VAL A 174 -13.55 5.15 11.55
N THR A 175 -12.67 6.13 11.80
CA THR A 175 -12.66 6.89 13.05
C THR A 175 -12.70 8.39 12.83
N ASN A 176 -13.43 9.09 13.69
CA ASN A 176 -13.41 10.56 13.82
C ASN A 176 -12.35 11.04 14.82
N GLY A 177 -11.75 10.11 15.58
CA GLY A 177 -10.71 10.36 16.56
C GLY A 177 -9.31 10.32 15.97
N ASP A 178 -8.31 10.18 16.85
CA ASP A 178 -6.93 10.01 16.44
C ASP A 178 -6.70 8.60 15.86
N VAL A 179 -6.38 8.56 14.58
CA VAL A 179 -6.22 7.31 13.82
C VAL A 179 -5.04 6.50 14.33
N LEU A 180 -3.93 7.16 14.68
CA LEU A 180 -2.74 6.47 15.18
C LEU A 180 -3.02 5.82 16.53
N SER A 181 -3.64 6.54 17.46
CA SER A 181 -4.03 5.99 18.77
C SER A 181 -4.95 4.77 18.61
N ARG A 182 -5.97 4.86 17.75
CA ARG A 182 -6.87 3.73 17.50
C ARG A 182 -6.16 2.55 16.86
N SER A 183 -5.26 2.79 15.93
CA SER A 183 -4.47 1.73 15.28
C SER A 183 -3.49 1.06 16.24
N LEU A 184 -2.92 1.80 17.19
CA LEU A 184 -2.09 1.24 18.26
C LEU A 184 -2.89 0.32 19.19
N GLU A 185 -4.14 0.69 19.54
CA GLU A 185 -5.03 -0.19 20.32
C GLU A 185 -5.24 -1.52 19.61
N VAL A 186 -5.59 -1.50 18.31
CA VAL A 186 -5.75 -2.71 17.49
C VAL A 186 -4.45 -3.51 17.41
N ALA A 187 -3.32 -2.83 17.20
CA ALA A 187 -2.01 -3.48 17.11
C ALA A 187 -1.65 -4.18 18.43
N HIS A 188 -1.93 -3.57 19.59
CA HIS A 188 -1.73 -4.19 20.89
C HIS A 188 -2.65 -5.38 21.13
N GLU A 189 -3.92 -5.30 20.72
CA GLU A 189 -4.86 -6.42 20.77
C GLU A 189 -4.34 -7.62 19.97
N LEU A 190 -3.91 -7.41 18.74
CA LEU A 190 -3.33 -8.47 17.89
C LEU A 190 -2.00 -8.99 18.44
N ALA A 191 -1.16 -8.11 19.02
CA ALA A 191 0.12 -8.46 19.62
C ALA A 191 -0.02 -9.31 20.89
N ALA A 192 -1.19 -9.31 21.56
CA ALA A 192 -1.47 -10.18 22.68
C ALA A 192 -1.65 -11.66 22.27
N ILE A 193 -1.90 -11.95 21.01
CA ILE A 193 -1.96 -13.30 20.47
C ILE A 193 -0.54 -13.90 20.47
N PRO A 194 -0.33 -15.15 20.92
CA PRO A 194 0.98 -15.78 20.86
C PRO A 194 1.58 -15.71 19.45
N ALA A 195 2.75 -15.11 19.31
CA ALA A 195 3.37 -14.75 18.03
C ALA A 195 3.46 -15.90 17.03
N ARG A 196 3.75 -17.13 17.53
CA ARG A 196 3.81 -18.33 16.68
C ARG A 196 2.43 -18.71 16.13
N SER A 197 1.38 -18.61 16.95
CA SER A 197 0.01 -18.91 16.53
C SER A 197 -0.45 -17.91 15.47
N PHE A 198 -0.23 -16.61 15.71
CA PHE A 198 -0.56 -15.57 14.75
C PHE A 198 0.17 -15.78 13.41
N SER A 199 1.48 -15.94 13.46
CA SER A 199 2.32 -16.11 12.26
C SER A 199 1.92 -17.32 11.42
N LEU A 200 1.67 -18.49 12.04
CA LEU A 200 1.27 -19.69 11.31
C LEU A 200 -0.12 -19.54 10.69
N THR A 201 -1.07 -18.95 11.42
CA THR A 201 -2.44 -18.70 10.92
C THR A 201 -2.41 -17.70 9.76
N LYS A 202 -1.71 -16.57 9.92
CA LYS A 202 -1.54 -15.56 8.87
C LYS A 202 -0.90 -16.15 7.61
N LYS A 203 0.18 -16.94 7.78
CA LYS A 203 0.83 -17.63 6.67
C LYS A 203 -0.15 -18.53 5.92
N GLY A 204 -0.92 -19.36 6.64
CA GLY A 204 -1.91 -20.26 6.03
C GLY A 204 -3.02 -19.49 5.31
N LEU A 205 -3.54 -18.43 5.92
CA LEU A 205 -4.59 -17.57 5.33
C LEU A 205 -4.13 -16.90 4.03
N ARG A 206 -2.86 -16.48 3.94
CA ARG A 206 -2.30 -15.71 2.82
C ARG A 206 -1.62 -16.57 1.76
N GLN A 207 -1.40 -17.86 2.00
CA GLN A 207 -0.62 -18.74 1.13
C GLN A 207 -1.14 -18.76 -0.32
N ALA A 208 -2.45 -18.92 -0.51
CA ALA A 208 -3.05 -18.97 -1.84
C ALA A 208 -2.84 -17.66 -2.64
N THR A 209 -2.91 -16.52 -1.96
CA THR A 209 -2.65 -15.21 -2.57
C THR A 209 -1.19 -15.04 -2.96
N VAL A 210 -0.25 -15.47 -2.10
CA VAL A 210 1.19 -15.45 -2.41
C VAL A 210 1.48 -16.29 -3.66
N GLU A 211 0.94 -17.52 -3.73
CA GLU A 211 1.12 -18.39 -4.89
C GLU A 211 0.48 -17.82 -6.16
N ALA A 212 -0.69 -17.19 -6.03
CA ALA A 212 -1.34 -16.53 -7.15
C ALA A 212 -0.54 -15.33 -7.66
N ALA A 213 -0.05 -14.47 -6.74
CA ALA A 213 0.77 -13.31 -7.07
C ALA A 213 2.10 -13.69 -7.74
N ASP A 214 2.83 -14.66 -7.18
CA ASP A 214 4.10 -15.13 -7.73
C ASP A 214 3.89 -15.76 -9.13
N ARG A 215 2.85 -16.55 -9.32
CA ARG A 215 2.49 -17.12 -10.64
C ARG A 215 2.09 -16.04 -11.64
N LEU A 216 1.24 -15.09 -11.26
CA LEU A 216 0.79 -14.01 -12.14
C LEU A 216 1.96 -13.11 -12.52
N SER A 217 2.85 -12.78 -11.56
CA SER A 217 4.05 -11.99 -11.80
C SER A 217 4.92 -12.59 -12.92
N SER A 218 5.13 -13.92 -12.89
CA SER A 218 5.87 -14.60 -13.95
C SER A 218 5.21 -14.55 -15.33
N GLN A 219 3.94 -14.20 -15.41
CA GLN A 219 3.16 -14.16 -16.66
C GLN A 219 3.02 -12.75 -17.24
N ILE A 220 2.85 -11.72 -16.40
CA ILE A 220 2.48 -10.38 -16.86
C ILE A 220 3.48 -9.28 -16.53
N ASP A 221 4.33 -9.40 -15.49
CA ASP A 221 5.11 -8.25 -15.01
C ASP A 221 6.12 -7.73 -16.02
N ASP A 222 6.68 -8.57 -16.88
CA ASP A 222 7.54 -8.11 -17.98
C ASP A 222 6.77 -7.25 -19.00
N GLU A 223 5.50 -7.57 -19.27
CA GLU A 223 4.65 -6.75 -20.13
C GLU A 223 4.23 -5.46 -19.42
N VAL A 224 3.89 -5.53 -18.15
CA VAL A 224 3.59 -4.37 -17.30
C VAL A 224 4.76 -3.39 -17.28
N LYS A 225 6.01 -3.85 -17.07
CA LYS A 225 7.22 -3.01 -17.10
C LYS A 225 7.41 -2.33 -18.45
N ARG A 226 7.23 -3.09 -19.55
CA ARG A 226 7.29 -2.50 -20.90
C ARG A 226 6.20 -1.44 -21.13
N ALA A 227 4.99 -1.69 -20.64
CA ALA A 227 3.90 -0.72 -20.73
C ALA A 227 4.20 0.57 -19.95
N TRP A 228 4.72 0.46 -18.72
CA TRP A 228 5.14 1.64 -17.95
C TRP A 228 6.21 2.49 -18.63
N CYS A 229 7.09 1.86 -19.43
CA CYS A 229 8.12 2.56 -20.23
C CYS A 229 7.59 3.09 -21.57
N SER A 230 6.35 2.80 -21.96
CA SER A 230 5.80 3.20 -23.24
C SER A 230 5.43 4.68 -23.29
N GLU A 231 5.56 5.32 -24.47
CA GLU A 231 5.15 6.72 -24.65
C GLU A 231 3.64 6.91 -24.42
N GLU A 232 2.83 5.90 -24.67
CA GLU A 232 1.38 5.92 -24.39
C GLU A 232 1.13 6.16 -22.89
N VAL A 233 1.74 5.35 -22.03
CA VAL A 233 1.60 5.45 -20.56
C VAL A 233 2.25 6.74 -20.04
N LEU A 234 3.47 7.07 -20.49
CA LEU A 234 4.15 8.29 -20.06
C LEU A 234 3.38 9.56 -20.46
N SER A 235 2.72 9.56 -21.64
CA SER A 235 1.84 10.66 -22.02
C SER A 235 0.57 10.73 -21.18
N ALA A 236 -0.02 9.61 -20.77
CA ALA A 236 -1.17 9.57 -19.85
C ALA A 236 -0.77 10.12 -18.48
N VAL A 237 0.37 9.69 -17.94
CA VAL A 237 0.93 10.20 -16.66
C VAL A 237 1.15 11.72 -16.71
N ARG A 238 1.73 12.26 -17.80
CA ARG A 238 1.90 13.72 -17.97
C ARG A 238 0.56 14.46 -17.91
N ARG A 239 -0.47 13.96 -18.61
CA ARG A 239 -1.81 14.57 -18.58
C ARG A 239 -2.42 14.55 -17.18
N GLN A 240 -2.31 13.42 -16.47
CA GLN A 240 -2.82 13.28 -15.11
C GLN A 240 -2.15 14.27 -14.13
N LEU A 241 -0.81 14.37 -14.17
CA LEU A 241 -0.09 15.31 -13.32
C LEU A 241 -0.38 16.78 -13.65
N ALA A 242 -0.63 17.10 -14.92
CA ALA A 242 -1.04 18.45 -15.32
C ALA A 242 -2.45 18.79 -14.76
N ALA A 243 -3.39 17.85 -14.80
CA ALA A 243 -4.74 18.03 -14.25
C ALA A 243 -4.76 18.21 -12.72
N LEU A 244 -3.81 17.62 -11.99
CA LEU A 244 -3.70 17.80 -10.53
C LEU A 244 -3.11 19.16 -10.10
N ARG A 245 -2.52 19.91 -11.02
CA ARG A 245 -1.92 21.24 -10.77
C ARG A 245 -2.85 22.40 -11.15
N SER A 246 -3.92 22.12 -11.91
CA SER A 246 -4.94 23.12 -12.33
C SER A 246 -6.05 23.24 -11.28
#